data_428c33cc15a88c2aa8066f5a1ea9cdbb
#
_entry.id   428c33cc15a88c2aa8066f5a1ea9cdbb
#
_cell.length_a   1.000
_cell.length_b   1.000
_cell.length_c   1.000
_cell.angle_alpha   90.00
_cell.angle_beta   90.00
_cell.angle_gamma   90.00
#
_symmetry.space_group_name_H-M   'P 1'
#
loop_
_entity.id
_entity.type
_entity.pdbx_description
1 polymer ?
#
loop_
_entity_poly.entity_id
_entity_poly.type
_entity_poly.pdbx_seq_one_letter_code
_entity_poly.pdbx_strand_id
1 'polypeptide(L)'
;MRETAMQSQGSKSWLNIGSNFNTMTWVLMPVAIALNIAIGQIVVLLKLPVFLDSIGTVLVGIICGPWAGALTGALSNTIWGLFNPDSLPWWPVAFFIGLVAGLCANAGLFKNWWKVILSGFLIALTAAIVSTPISVYLYGGITASGSSFITAYLLETGQSVVSAVLSTGFLVEPVDKIATAMLAFAIVQGLSKRLIARFPRPENAETEAGSNTTQLVIALIVVVVVIALGFIVRNMLA
;
A
#
# COMPACT_ATOMS: atom_id res chain seq x y z
N MET A 1 -30.15 -25.89 -8.45
CA MET A 1 -29.28 -25.75 -9.63
C MET A 1 -28.95 -24.29 -10.01
N ARG A 2 -29.83 -23.29 -9.83
CA ARG A 2 -29.50 -21.87 -10.13
C ARG A 2 -28.60 -21.23 -9.08
N GLU A 3 -28.72 -21.56 -7.79
CA GLU A 3 -27.86 -21.02 -6.72
C GLU A 3 -26.42 -21.49 -6.81
N THR A 4 -26.20 -22.76 -7.18
CA THR A 4 -24.83 -23.30 -7.40
C THR A 4 -24.14 -22.68 -8.60
N ALA A 5 -24.88 -22.26 -9.63
CA ALA A 5 -24.34 -21.55 -10.79
C ALA A 5 -23.93 -20.10 -10.45
N MET A 6 -24.68 -19.42 -9.56
CA MET A 6 -24.34 -18.06 -9.13
C MET A 6 -23.11 -18.04 -8.21
N GLN A 7 -22.94 -19.03 -7.30
CA GLN A 7 -21.73 -19.16 -6.48
C GLN A 7 -20.48 -19.50 -7.30
N SER A 8 -20.63 -20.26 -8.40
CA SER A 8 -19.50 -20.57 -9.31
C SER A 8 -19.02 -19.37 -10.13
N GLN A 9 -19.87 -18.38 -10.42
CA GLN A 9 -19.45 -17.18 -11.14
C GLN A 9 -18.69 -16.18 -10.27
N GLY A 10 -18.93 -16.11 -8.94
CA GLY A 10 -18.24 -15.21 -8.03
C GLY A 10 -16.76 -15.58 -7.80
N SER A 11 -16.42 -16.86 -7.85
CA SER A 11 -15.06 -17.34 -7.46
C SER A 11 -13.99 -17.22 -8.55
N LYS A 12 -14.36 -17.02 -9.81
CA LYS A 12 -13.40 -16.95 -10.95
C LYS A 12 -13.16 -15.54 -11.50
N SER A 13 -13.86 -14.54 -11.01
CA SER A 13 -13.80 -13.19 -11.60
C SER A 13 -12.50 -12.42 -11.33
N TRP A 14 -11.76 -12.76 -10.30
CA TRP A 14 -10.47 -12.13 -9.99
C TRP A 14 -9.34 -12.57 -10.93
N LEU A 15 -9.44 -13.76 -11.55
CA LEU A 15 -8.51 -14.23 -12.58
C LEU A 15 -8.73 -13.52 -13.93
N ASN A 16 -9.90 -12.90 -14.13
CA ASN A 16 -10.17 -12.15 -15.34
C ASN A 16 -9.60 -10.73 -15.22
N ILE A 17 -8.42 -10.53 -15.79
CA ILE A 17 -7.69 -9.25 -15.78
C ILE A 17 -8.59 -8.12 -16.33
N GLY A 18 -9.29 -8.36 -17.41
CA GLY A 18 -10.15 -7.36 -18.07
C GLY A 18 -11.28 -6.84 -17.18
N SER A 19 -11.75 -7.64 -16.21
CA SER A 19 -12.81 -7.22 -15.30
C SER A 19 -12.39 -6.14 -14.28
N ASN A 20 -11.11 -5.83 -14.18
CA ASN A 20 -10.57 -4.78 -13.29
C ASN A 20 -10.49 -3.41 -14.02
N PHE A 21 -10.71 -3.37 -15.33
CA PHE A 21 -10.49 -2.19 -16.14
C PHE A 21 -11.79 -1.73 -16.82
N ASN A 22 -12.23 -0.55 -16.47
CA ASN A 22 -13.27 0.22 -17.17
C ASN A 22 -12.77 1.66 -17.36
N THR A 23 -13.57 2.50 -17.99
CA THR A 23 -13.20 3.92 -18.21
C THR A 23 -12.84 4.63 -16.91
N MET A 24 -13.55 4.36 -15.81
CA MET A 24 -13.28 4.99 -14.52
C MET A 24 -11.96 4.53 -13.91
N THR A 25 -11.57 3.26 -14.13
CA THR A 25 -10.25 2.76 -13.70
C THR A 25 -9.13 3.53 -14.40
N TRP A 26 -9.22 3.71 -15.72
CA TRP A 26 -8.21 4.45 -16.50
C TRP A 26 -8.13 5.93 -16.12
N VAL A 27 -9.21 6.54 -15.64
CA VAL A 27 -9.21 7.92 -15.12
C VAL A 27 -8.62 7.99 -13.72
N LEU A 28 -8.90 7.00 -12.85
CA LEU A 28 -8.42 6.98 -11.48
C LEU A 28 -6.92 6.69 -11.39
N MET A 29 -6.39 5.80 -12.23
CA MET A 29 -4.98 5.37 -12.15
C MET A 29 -3.98 6.55 -12.22
N PRO A 30 -4.05 7.49 -13.16
CA PRO A 30 -3.15 8.64 -13.19
C PRO A 30 -3.23 9.50 -11.92
N VAL A 31 -4.43 9.69 -11.37
CA VAL A 31 -4.63 10.44 -10.12
C VAL A 31 -3.97 9.70 -8.94
N ALA A 32 -4.16 8.39 -8.87
CA ALA A 32 -3.56 7.54 -7.85
C ALA A 32 -2.01 7.50 -7.95
N ILE A 33 -1.47 7.45 -9.17
CA ILE A 33 -0.03 7.53 -9.44
C ILE A 33 0.52 8.88 -8.97
N ALA A 34 -0.14 9.98 -9.33
CA ALA A 34 0.28 11.32 -8.91
C ALA A 34 0.26 11.46 -7.38
N LEU A 35 -0.76 10.92 -6.71
CA LEU A 35 -0.87 10.89 -5.25
C LEU A 35 0.30 10.13 -4.62
N ASN A 36 0.63 8.94 -5.13
CA ASN A 36 1.75 8.13 -4.66
C ASN A 36 3.08 8.89 -4.77
N ILE A 37 3.36 9.45 -5.94
CA ILE A 37 4.60 10.18 -6.21
C ILE A 37 4.70 11.43 -5.32
N ALA A 38 3.62 12.21 -5.20
CA ALA A 38 3.61 13.43 -4.41
C ALA A 38 3.87 13.16 -2.93
N ILE A 39 3.18 12.18 -2.34
CA ILE A 39 3.36 11.84 -0.92
C ILE A 39 4.72 11.18 -0.70
N GLY A 40 5.11 10.22 -1.53
CA GLY A 40 6.42 9.57 -1.44
C GLY A 40 7.57 10.57 -1.52
N GLN A 41 7.49 11.55 -2.43
CA GLN A 41 8.48 12.61 -2.56
C GLN A 41 8.59 13.46 -1.29
N ILE A 42 7.47 13.82 -0.67
CA ILE A 42 7.45 14.56 0.61
C ILE A 42 8.12 13.74 1.72
N VAL A 43 7.79 12.45 1.82
CA VAL A 43 8.34 11.55 2.83
C VAL A 43 9.87 11.38 2.68
N VAL A 44 10.36 11.24 1.44
CA VAL A 44 11.80 11.17 1.12
C VAL A 44 12.50 12.47 1.50
N LEU A 45 11.94 13.63 1.14
CA LEU A 45 12.51 14.94 1.48
C LEU A 45 12.61 15.17 3.00
N LEU A 46 11.61 14.68 3.75
CA LEU A 46 11.58 14.76 5.21
C LEU A 46 12.44 13.67 5.88
N LYS A 47 12.98 12.71 5.12
CA LYS A 47 13.73 11.54 5.62
C LYS A 47 12.98 10.77 6.72
N LEU A 48 11.68 10.60 6.56
CA LEU A 48 10.88 9.85 7.51
C LEU A 48 11.17 8.33 7.36
N PRO A 49 11.17 7.56 8.46
CA PRO A 49 11.35 6.11 8.41
C PRO A 49 10.04 5.38 8.05
N VAL A 50 9.30 5.88 7.07
CA VAL A 50 8.09 5.33 6.45
C VAL A 50 8.12 5.69 4.98
N PHE A 51 7.22 5.12 4.16
CA PHE A 51 7.20 5.36 2.71
C PHE A 51 5.95 6.12 2.27
N LEU A 52 4.76 5.66 2.66
CA LEU A 52 3.43 6.21 2.33
C LEU A 52 3.18 6.46 0.83
N ASP A 53 3.97 5.82 -0.02
CA ASP A 53 4.03 5.97 -1.47
C ASP A 53 3.06 5.05 -2.23
N SER A 54 2.19 4.35 -1.50
CA SER A 54 1.33 3.30 -2.06
C SER A 54 -0.15 3.51 -1.75
N ILE A 55 -0.54 4.69 -1.25
CA ILE A 55 -1.93 4.99 -0.88
C ILE A 55 -2.85 4.88 -2.10
N GLY A 56 -2.47 5.49 -3.22
CA GLY A 56 -3.21 5.41 -4.48
C GLY A 56 -3.24 3.99 -5.04
N THR A 57 -2.14 3.23 -4.90
CA THR A 57 -2.04 1.83 -5.30
C THR A 57 -3.06 0.97 -4.56
N VAL A 58 -3.13 1.10 -3.23
CA VAL A 58 -4.09 0.37 -2.39
C VAL A 58 -5.52 0.82 -2.69
N LEU A 59 -5.76 2.12 -2.87
CA LEU A 59 -7.05 2.70 -3.25
C LEU A 59 -7.59 2.03 -4.53
N VAL A 60 -6.78 2.01 -5.60
CA VAL A 60 -7.16 1.38 -6.87
C VAL A 60 -7.36 -0.13 -6.69
N GLY A 61 -6.51 -0.80 -5.91
CA GLY A 61 -6.67 -2.21 -5.57
C GLY A 61 -8.03 -2.51 -4.93
N ILE A 62 -8.50 -1.66 -4.02
CA ILE A 62 -9.79 -1.83 -3.33
C ILE A 62 -10.96 -1.74 -4.32
N ILE A 63 -11.06 -0.64 -5.09
CA ILE A 63 -12.29 -0.33 -5.85
C ILE A 63 -12.25 -0.77 -7.32
N CYS A 64 -11.05 -1.07 -7.86
CA CYS A 64 -10.90 -1.54 -9.23
C CYS A 64 -10.47 -3.02 -9.32
N GLY A 65 -9.82 -3.53 -8.26
CA GLY A 65 -9.37 -4.91 -8.18
C GLY A 65 -7.85 -5.10 -8.28
N PRO A 66 -7.36 -6.35 -8.08
CA PRO A 66 -5.95 -6.64 -7.86
C PRO A 66 -5.04 -6.26 -9.03
N TRP A 67 -5.46 -6.53 -10.26
CA TRP A 67 -4.64 -6.24 -11.44
C TRP A 67 -4.52 -4.74 -11.73
N ALA A 68 -5.60 -3.97 -11.50
CA ALA A 68 -5.55 -2.51 -11.62
C ALA A 68 -4.66 -1.89 -10.55
N GLY A 69 -4.76 -2.37 -9.29
CA GLY A 69 -3.86 -1.97 -8.20
C GLY A 69 -2.40 -2.30 -8.52
N ALA A 70 -2.12 -3.52 -8.98
CA ALA A 70 -0.77 -3.96 -9.35
C ALA A 70 -0.16 -3.07 -10.45
N LEU A 71 -0.93 -2.81 -11.51
CA LEU A 71 -0.47 -1.94 -12.61
C LEU A 71 -0.25 -0.50 -12.14
N THR A 72 -1.14 0.03 -11.30
CA THR A 72 -0.99 1.38 -10.71
C THR A 72 0.30 1.48 -9.89
N GLY A 73 0.59 0.49 -9.05
CA GLY A 73 1.82 0.46 -8.25
C GLY A 73 3.07 0.40 -9.11
N ALA A 74 3.12 -0.52 -10.09
CA ALA A 74 4.24 -0.63 -11.01
C ALA A 74 4.49 0.68 -11.78
N LEU A 75 3.43 1.28 -12.33
CA LEU A 75 3.52 2.54 -13.06
C LEU A 75 3.92 3.71 -12.15
N SER A 76 3.51 3.74 -10.88
CA SER A 76 3.92 4.78 -9.94
C SER A 76 5.44 4.87 -9.82
N ASN A 77 6.10 3.76 -9.52
CA ASN A 77 7.55 3.73 -9.37
C ASN A 77 8.28 3.87 -10.72
N THR A 78 7.73 3.35 -11.81
CA THR A 78 8.31 3.51 -13.14
C THR A 78 8.28 4.98 -13.58
N ILE A 79 7.14 5.66 -13.39
CA ILE A 79 7.01 7.09 -13.76
C ILE A 79 7.84 7.96 -12.82
N TRP A 80 7.82 7.68 -11.52
CA TRP A 80 8.67 8.38 -10.55
C TRP A 80 10.15 8.21 -10.89
N GLY A 81 10.56 7.02 -11.34
CA GLY A 81 11.92 6.72 -11.79
C GLY A 81 12.43 7.58 -12.93
N LEU A 82 11.55 8.23 -13.72
CA LEU A 82 11.94 9.19 -14.73
C LEU A 82 12.51 10.50 -14.14
N PHE A 83 12.14 10.84 -12.92
CA PHE A 83 12.58 12.04 -12.19
C PHE A 83 13.55 11.70 -11.06
N ASN A 84 13.38 10.54 -10.46
CA ASN A 84 14.21 9.99 -9.38
C ASN A 84 14.56 8.53 -9.70
N PRO A 85 15.72 8.28 -10.33
CA PRO A 85 16.12 6.93 -10.77
C PRO A 85 16.13 5.88 -9.64
N ASP A 86 16.33 6.30 -8.38
CA ASP A 86 16.30 5.41 -7.22
C ASP A 86 14.93 4.76 -6.99
N SER A 87 13.86 5.33 -7.54
CA SER A 87 12.51 4.77 -7.43
C SER A 87 12.26 3.63 -8.41
N LEU A 88 13.00 3.55 -9.52
CA LEU A 88 12.76 2.58 -10.59
C LEU A 88 12.85 1.12 -10.12
N PRO A 89 13.86 0.68 -9.35
CA PRO A 89 13.99 -0.73 -8.94
C PRO A 89 12.84 -1.23 -8.05
N TRP A 90 12.05 -0.33 -7.47
CA TRP A 90 10.96 -0.67 -6.54
C TRP A 90 9.62 -0.98 -7.21
N TRP A 91 9.52 -0.91 -8.56
CA TRP A 91 8.27 -1.23 -9.26
C TRP A 91 7.71 -2.63 -8.93
N PRO A 92 8.54 -3.71 -8.71
CA PRO A 92 7.99 -5.01 -8.37
C PRO A 92 7.33 -5.01 -6.99
N VAL A 93 7.93 -4.29 -6.01
CA VAL A 93 7.35 -4.15 -4.67
C VAL A 93 5.97 -3.50 -4.76
N ALA A 94 5.87 -2.36 -5.45
CA ALA A 94 4.62 -1.65 -5.62
C ALA A 94 3.57 -2.45 -6.43
N PHE A 95 4.00 -3.25 -7.40
CA PHE A 95 3.14 -4.20 -8.12
C PHE A 95 2.50 -5.20 -7.14
N PHE A 96 3.29 -5.86 -6.33
CA PHE A 96 2.78 -6.86 -5.40
C PHE A 96 1.95 -6.24 -4.26
N ILE A 97 2.28 -5.03 -3.80
CA ILE A 97 1.44 -4.26 -2.87
C ILE A 97 0.03 -4.09 -3.43
N GLY A 98 -0.09 -3.62 -4.68
CA GLY A 98 -1.38 -3.41 -5.33
C GLY A 98 -2.15 -4.71 -5.58
N LEU A 99 -1.44 -5.76 -5.98
CA LEU A 99 -2.02 -7.09 -6.18
C LEU A 99 -2.63 -7.62 -4.89
N VAL A 100 -1.85 -7.65 -3.80
CA VAL A 100 -2.29 -8.16 -2.49
C VAL A 100 -3.38 -7.28 -1.89
N ALA A 101 -3.31 -5.95 -2.03
CA ALA A 101 -4.37 -5.05 -1.58
C ALA A 101 -5.72 -5.39 -2.24
N GLY A 102 -5.73 -5.59 -3.56
CA GLY A 102 -6.93 -5.96 -4.28
C GLY A 102 -7.44 -7.37 -3.94
N LEU A 103 -6.55 -8.33 -3.68
CA LEU A 103 -6.92 -9.68 -3.20
C LEU A 103 -7.54 -9.61 -1.81
N CYS A 104 -6.96 -8.85 -0.88
CA CYS A 104 -7.52 -8.60 0.44
C CYS A 104 -8.91 -7.93 0.36
N ALA A 105 -9.09 -6.98 -0.55
CA ALA A 105 -10.37 -6.33 -0.77
C ALA A 105 -11.42 -7.33 -1.27
N ASN A 106 -11.08 -8.15 -2.27
CA ASN A 106 -11.98 -9.20 -2.76
C ASN A 106 -12.33 -10.26 -1.70
N ALA A 107 -11.44 -10.48 -0.73
CA ALA A 107 -11.69 -11.33 0.45
C ALA A 107 -12.52 -10.62 1.55
N GLY A 108 -12.94 -9.38 1.32
CA GLY A 108 -13.75 -8.61 2.29
C GLY A 108 -12.95 -8.06 3.47
N LEU A 109 -11.62 -7.96 3.34
CA LEU A 109 -10.75 -7.47 4.40
C LEU A 109 -10.69 -5.92 4.48
N PHE A 110 -11.42 -5.21 3.61
CA PHE A 110 -11.60 -3.75 3.68
C PHE A 110 -13.01 -3.34 4.13
N LYS A 111 -13.77 -4.24 4.79
CA LYS A 111 -15.14 -3.96 5.25
C LYS A 111 -15.24 -3.33 6.65
N ASN A 112 -14.21 -3.46 7.46
CA ASN A 112 -14.09 -2.77 8.75
C ASN A 112 -12.62 -2.53 9.12
N TRP A 113 -12.37 -1.59 10.05
CA TRP A 113 -11.04 -1.12 10.40
C TRP A 113 -10.09 -2.21 10.95
N TRP A 114 -10.61 -3.20 11.70
CA TRP A 114 -9.80 -4.33 12.18
C TRP A 114 -9.29 -5.20 11.03
N LYS A 115 -10.14 -5.47 10.06
CA LYS A 115 -9.77 -6.22 8.86
C LYS A 115 -8.79 -5.43 7.99
N VAL A 116 -8.91 -4.09 7.98
CA VAL A 116 -7.96 -3.21 7.28
C VAL A 116 -6.56 -3.28 7.89
N ILE A 117 -6.46 -3.36 9.24
CA ILE A 117 -5.16 -3.58 9.89
C ILE A 117 -4.54 -4.91 9.45
N LEU A 118 -5.35 -5.98 9.41
CA LEU A 118 -4.88 -7.28 8.91
C LEU A 118 -4.44 -7.21 7.45
N SER A 119 -5.20 -6.49 6.60
CA SER A 119 -4.80 -6.25 5.20
C SER A 119 -3.47 -5.51 5.12
N GLY A 120 -3.31 -4.44 5.90
CA GLY A 120 -2.06 -3.69 5.99
C GLY A 120 -0.87 -4.56 6.39
N PHE A 121 -1.07 -5.47 7.34
CA PHE A 121 -0.04 -6.42 7.75
C PHE A 121 0.33 -7.42 6.64
N LEU A 122 -0.65 -7.98 5.92
CA LEU A 122 -0.40 -8.88 4.79
C LEU A 122 0.33 -8.17 3.65
N ILE A 123 -0.04 -6.92 3.37
CA ILE A 123 0.65 -6.07 2.39
C ILE A 123 2.09 -5.81 2.84
N ALA A 124 2.31 -5.53 4.14
CA ALA A 124 3.62 -5.27 4.72
C ALA A 124 4.55 -6.48 4.60
N LEU A 125 4.06 -7.68 4.92
CA LEU A 125 4.83 -8.92 4.74
C LEU A 125 5.27 -9.11 3.29
N THR A 126 4.35 -8.85 2.35
CA THR A 126 4.66 -8.93 0.92
C THR A 126 5.71 -7.90 0.53
N ALA A 127 5.57 -6.65 0.98
CA ALA A 127 6.53 -5.59 0.73
C ALA A 127 7.91 -5.93 1.29
N ALA A 128 8.01 -6.37 2.55
CA ALA A 128 9.26 -6.75 3.18
C ALA A 128 9.99 -7.88 2.44
N ILE A 129 9.25 -8.92 2.02
CA ILE A 129 9.82 -10.06 1.29
C ILE A 129 10.33 -9.63 -0.09
N VAL A 130 9.55 -8.87 -0.85
CA VAL A 130 9.90 -8.48 -2.22
C VAL A 130 10.98 -7.39 -2.23
N SER A 131 11.00 -6.49 -1.24
CA SER A 131 11.98 -5.39 -1.15
C SER A 131 13.36 -5.86 -0.69
N THR A 132 13.44 -6.92 0.13
CA THR A 132 14.71 -7.39 0.69
C THR A 132 15.77 -7.71 -0.37
N PRO A 133 15.52 -8.53 -1.41
CA PRO A 133 16.54 -8.79 -2.43
C PRO A 133 16.98 -7.52 -3.17
N ILE A 134 16.05 -6.59 -3.43
CA ILE A 134 16.37 -5.30 -4.07
C ILE A 134 17.31 -4.50 -3.16
N SER A 135 16.95 -4.34 -1.88
CA SER A 135 17.77 -3.62 -0.90
C SER A 135 19.16 -4.23 -0.74
N VAL A 136 19.27 -5.56 -0.68
CA VAL A 136 20.55 -6.25 -0.45
C VAL A 136 21.43 -6.21 -1.69
N TYR A 137 20.89 -6.61 -2.86
CA TYR A 137 21.72 -6.80 -4.05
C TYR A 137 21.99 -5.54 -4.85
N LEU A 138 21.07 -4.57 -4.85
CA LEU A 138 21.27 -3.31 -5.59
C LEU A 138 21.87 -2.21 -4.72
N TYR A 139 21.55 -2.18 -3.42
CA TYR A 139 21.90 -1.07 -2.53
C TYR A 139 22.84 -1.46 -1.37
N GLY A 140 23.22 -2.75 -1.26
CA GLY A 140 24.05 -3.20 -0.15
C GLY A 140 23.42 -2.99 1.24
N GLY A 141 22.08 -2.86 1.28
CA GLY A 141 21.29 -2.65 2.48
C GLY A 141 20.99 -1.18 2.81
N ILE A 142 21.71 -0.23 2.25
CA ILE A 142 21.54 1.21 2.52
C ILE A 142 20.89 1.89 1.31
N THR A 143 19.67 2.39 1.47
CA THR A 143 18.88 3.08 0.45
C THR A 143 18.76 4.57 0.77
N ALA A 144 18.17 5.36 -0.13
CA ALA A 144 17.91 6.79 0.10
C ALA A 144 16.79 7.06 1.14
N SER A 145 16.09 6.03 1.61
CA SER A 145 14.96 6.17 2.55
C SER A 145 15.41 6.42 3.99
N GLY A 146 14.56 7.06 4.79
CA GLY A 146 14.80 7.27 6.22
C GLY A 146 14.93 5.97 7.04
N SER A 147 14.37 4.86 6.57
CA SER A 147 14.52 3.54 7.20
C SER A 147 15.95 3.01 7.18
N SER A 148 16.79 3.51 6.26
CA SER A 148 18.20 3.13 6.18
C SER A 148 19.02 3.51 7.40
N PHE A 149 18.59 4.48 8.20
CA PHE A 149 19.23 4.76 9.49
C PHE A 149 19.12 3.56 10.45
N ILE A 150 17.97 2.87 10.46
CA ILE A 150 17.77 1.66 11.26
C ILE A 150 18.67 0.53 10.75
N THR A 151 18.71 0.33 9.42
CA THR A 151 19.58 -0.68 8.82
C THR A 151 21.05 -0.41 9.12
N ALA A 152 21.53 0.84 8.99
CA ALA A 152 22.89 1.23 9.29
C ALA A 152 23.25 0.94 10.76
N TYR A 153 22.37 1.29 11.69
CA TYR A 153 22.56 0.98 13.10
C TYR A 153 22.70 -0.53 13.35
N LEU A 154 21.86 -1.35 12.72
CA LEU A 154 21.92 -2.81 12.85
C LEU A 154 23.21 -3.39 12.26
N LEU A 155 23.71 -2.83 11.16
CA LEU A 155 25.01 -3.19 10.59
C LEU A 155 26.17 -2.86 11.53
N GLU A 156 26.15 -1.70 12.18
CA GLU A 156 27.14 -1.29 13.18
C GLU A 156 27.16 -2.23 14.40
N THR A 157 26.02 -2.84 14.75
CA THR A 157 25.95 -3.87 15.81
C THR A 157 26.49 -5.24 15.37
N GLY A 158 27.01 -5.37 14.15
CA GLY A 158 27.63 -6.60 13.63
C GLY A 158 26.65 -7.56 12.97
N GLN A 159 25.41 -7.15 12.67
CA GLN A 159 24.48 -7.98 11.89
C GLN A 159 24.92 -8.12 10.43
N SER A 160 24.59 -9.26 9.81
CA SER A 160 24.74 -9.41 8.36
C SER A 160 23.78 -8.48 7.61
N VAL A 161 24.16 -8.06 6.39
CA VAL A 161 23.33 -7.16 5.56
C VAL A 161 21.91 -7.70 5.38
N VAL A 162 21.76 -9.00 5.09
CA VAL A 162 20.45 -9.64 4.92
C VAL A 162 19.63 -9.55 6.21
N SER A 163 20.24 -9.86 7.37
CA SER A 163 19.55 -9.80 8.67
C SER A 163 19.13 -8.37 9.02
N ALA A 164 20.01 -7.39 8.81
CA ALA A 164 19.74 -5.99 9.11
C ALA A 164 18.59 -5.45 8.24
N VAL A 165 18.60 -5.74 6.92
CA VAL A 165 17.54 -5.34 5.98
C VAL A 165 16.21 -5.99 6.33
N LEU A 166 16.18 -7.30 6.60
CA LEU A 166 14.96 -8.01 7.01
C LEU A 166 14.40 -7.44 8.32
N SER A 167 15.25 -7.24 9.32
CA SER A 167 14.83 -6.68 10.62
C SER A 167 14.23 -5.28 10.45
N THR A 168 14.87 -4.43 9.65
CA THR A 168 14.35 -3.10 9.33
C THR A 168 13.00 -3.20 8.61
N GLY A 169 12.88 -4.08 7.60
CA GLY A 169 11.65 -4.29 6.87
C GLY A 169 10.51 -4.75 7.79
N PHE A 170 10.74 -5.73 8.65
CA PHE A 170 9.72 -6.21 9.60
C PHE A 170 9.34 -5.18 10.66
N LEU A 171 10.16 -4.19 10.94
CA LEU A 171 9.82 -3.08 11.85
C LEU A 171 9.07 -1.97 11.14
N VAL A 172 9.49 -1.57 9.94
CA VAL A 172 9.01 -0.38 9.24
C VAL A 172 7.79 -0.68 8.38
N GLU A 173 7.80 -1.78 7.61
CA GLU A 173 6.72 -2.09 6.67
C GLU A 173 5.34 -2.27 7.32
N PRO A 174 5.18 -2.94 8.48
CA PRO A 174 3.86 -3.02 9.13
C PRO A 174 3.30 -1.65 9.50
N VAL A 175 4.14 -0.77 10.04
CA VAL A 175 3.73 0.60 10.42
C VAL A 175 3.31 1.38 9.18
N ASP A 176 4.10 1.32 8.13
CA ASP A 176 3.85 2.01 6.86
C ASP A 176 2.59 1.48 6.14
N LYS A 177 2.48 0.17 5.97
CA LYS A 177 1.40 -0.42 5.17
C LYS A 177 0.06 -0.44 5.91
N ILE A 178 0.05 -0.55 7.24
CA ILE A 178 -1.18 -0.36 8.03
C ILE A 178 -1.67 1.08 7.88
N ALA A 179 -0.79 2.08 8.01
CA ALA A 179 -1.15 3.49 7.81
C ALA A 179 -1.65 3.74 6.38
N THR A 180 -0.93 3.23 5.38
CA THR A 180 -1.30 3.31 3.96
C THR A 180 -2.69 2.69 3.70
N ALA A 181 -2.95 1.48 4.23
CA ALA A 181 -4.23 0.79 4.07
C ALA A 181 -5.38 1.54 4.75
N MET A 182 -5.14 2.09 5.96
CA MET A 182 -6.12 2.90 6.69
C MET A 182 -6.43 4.21 5.96
N LEU A 183 -5.43 4.89 5.39
CA LEU A 183 -5.64 6.09 4.57
C LEU A 183 -6.43 5.79 3.31
N ALA A 184 -6.05 4.75 2.56
CA ALA A 184 -6.76 4.34 1.37
C ALA A 184 -8.23 3.98 1.70
N PHE A 185 -8.45 3.24 2.79
CA PHE A 185 -9.77 2.91 3.29
C PHE A 185 -10.58 4.18 3.64
N ALA A 186 -9.97 5.14 4.36
CA ALA A 186 -10.62 6.40 4.71
C ALA A 186 -11.02 7.20 3.46
N ILE A 187 -10.14 7.27 2.44
CA ILE A 187 -10.45 7.93 1.17
C ILE A 187 -11.65 7.24 0.50
N VAL A 188 -11.65 5.90 0.41
CA VAL A 188 -12.78 5.14 -0.17
C VAL A 188 -14.08 5.46 0.55
N GLN A 189 -14.07 5.49 1.89
CA GLN A 189 -15.26 5.82 2.68
C GLN A 189 -15.74 7.26 2.51
N GLY A 190 -14.83 8.18 2.16
CA GLY A 190 -15.15 9.58 1.84
C GLY A 190 -15.76 9.79 0.46
N LEU A 191 -15.64 8.81 -0.45
CA LEU A 191 -16.20 8.91 -1.80
C LEU A 191 -17.73 8.72 -1.78
N SER A 192 -18.43 9.45 -2.67
CA SER A 192 -19.87 9.28 -2.80
C SER A 192 -20.23 7.89 -3.34
N LYS A 193 -21.32 7.29 -2.84
CA LYS A 193 -21.81 5.98 -3.33
C LYS A 193 -22.07 5.97 -4.84
N ARG A 194 -22.49 7.10 -5.40
CA ARG A 194 -22.71 7.26 -6.86
C ARG A 194 -21.39 7.15 -7.65
N LEU A 195 -20.31 7.67 -7.10
CA LEU A 195 -18.98 7.56 -7.72
C LEU A 195 -18.45 6.13 -7.62
N ILE A 196 -18.51 5.54 -6.43
CA ILE A 196 -18.06 4.16 -6.17
C ILE A 196 -18.78 3.17 -7.10
N ALA A 197 -20.07 3.31 -7.32
CA ALA A 197 -20.87 2.44 -8.21
C ALA A 197 -20.41 2.45 -9.69
N ARG A 198 -19.53 3.37 -10.10
CA ARG A 198 -18.96 3.42 -11.45
C ARG A 198 -17.68 2.60 -11.61
N PHE A 199 -17.07 2.16 -10.51
CA PHE A 199 -15.86 1.35 -10.51
C PHE A 199 -16.19 -0.14 -10.64
N PRO A 200 -15.20 -0.97 -11.04
CA PRO A 200 -15.41 -2.41 -11.26
C PRO A 200 -15.80 -3.21 -10.01
N ARG A 201 -15.42 -2.76 -8.82
CA ARG A 201 -15.60 -3.48 -7.55
C ARG A 201 -16.25 -2.63 -6.46
N PRO A 202 -17.45 -2.09 -6.70
CA PRO A 202 -18.12 -1.23 -5.72
C PRO A 202 -18.43 -1.96 -4.40
N GLU A 203 -18.63 -3.28 -4.45
CA GLU A 203 -18.88 -4.14 -3.28
C GLU A 203 -17.75 -4.16 -2.25
N ASN A 204 -16.53 -3.89 -2.68
CA ASN A 204 -15.36 -3.83 -1.78
C ASN A 204 -15.33 -2.56 -0.92
N ALA A 205 -16.07 -1.54 -1.32
CA ALA A 205 -16.20 -0.28 -0.58
C ALA A 205 -17.35 -0.30 0.45
N GLU A 206 -18.19 -1.34 0.45
CA GLU A 206 -19.29 -1.49 1.41
C GLU A 206 -18.74 -1.87 2.78
N THR A 207 -19.11 -1.13 3.82
CA THR A 207 -18.69 -1.39 5.21
C THR A 207 -19.71 -2.20 5.98
N GLU A 208 -19.22 -3.14 6.77
CA GLU A 208 -20.02 -3.83 7.81
C GLU A 208 -20.31 -2.83 8.93
N ALA A 209 -21.57 -2.58 9.21
CA ALA A 209 -22.17 -1.66 10.19
C ALA A 209 -21.24 -0.89 11.15
N GLY A 210 -21.26 0.42 11.06
CA GLY A 210 -20.62 1.38 11.95
C GLY A 210 -20.63 2.76 11.32
N SER A 211 -20.66 3.82 12.12
CA SER A 211 -20.64 5.19 11.59
C SER A 211 -19.36 5.42 10.80
N ASN A 212 -19.48 5.76 9.52
CA ASN A 212 -18.36 6.15 8.65
C ASN A 212 -17.45 7.20 9.32
N THR A 213 -18.01 8.09 10.14
CA THR A 213 -17.29 9.13 10.87
C THR A 213 -16.32 8.53 11.90
N THR A 214 -16.73 7.51 12.66
CA THR A 214 -15.85 6.86 13.64
C THR A 214 -14.66 6.17 12.97
N GLN A 215 -14.88 5.52 11.85
CA GLN A 215 -13.84 4.85 11.09
C GLN A 215 -12.85 5.84 10.48
N LEU A 216 -13.34 6.98 9.98
CA LEU A 216 -12.50 8.08 9.50
C LEU A 216 -11.64 8.68 10.62
N VAL A 217 -12.22 8.92 11.79
CA VAL A 217 -11.48 9.44 12.96
C VAL A 217 -10.38 8.48 13.40
N ILE A 218 -10.67 7.17 13.48
CA ILE A 218 -9.68 6.15 13.83
C ILE A 218 -8.55 6.12 12.80
N ALA A 219 -8.85 6.14 11.50
CA ALA A 219 -7.86 6.18 10.44
C ALA A 219 -6.94 7.41 10.57
N LEU A 220 -7.53 8.59 10.82
CA LEU A 220 -6.79 9.84 11.01
C LEU A 220 -5.88 9.79 12.24
N ILE A 221 -6.37 9.27 13.36
CA ILE A 221 -5.56 9.10 14.58
C ILE A 221 -4.38 8.18 14.32
N VAL A 222 -4.58 7.03 13.68
CA VAL A 222 -3.50 6.08 13.34
C VAL A 222 -2.42 6.76 12.51
N VAL A 223 -2.82 7.53 11.49
CA VAL A 223 -1.88 8.25 10.62
C VAL A 223 -1.09 9.30 11.40
N VAL A 224 -1.76 10.10 12.23
CA VAL A 224 -1.09 11.13 13.06
C VAL A 224 -0.08 10.47 14.01
N VAL A 225 -0.44 9.34 14.63
CA VAL A 225 0.45 8.58 15.50
C VAL A 225 1.66 8.05 14.73
N VAL A 226 1.47 7.50 13.52
CA VAL A 226 2.55 6.99 12.68
C VAL A 226 3.52 8.10 12.28
N ILE A 227 3.01 9.26 11.86
CA ILE A 227 3.84 10.41 11.51
C ILE A 227 4.60 10.93 12.74
N ALA A 228 3.93 11.03 13.89
CA ALA A 228 4.57 11.48 15.14
C ALA A 228 5.68 10.53 15.58
N LEU A 229 5.45 9.20 15.53
CA LEU A 229 6.47 8.20 15.82
C LEU A 229 7.65 8.30 14.84
N GLY A 230 7.39 8.52 13.55
CA GLY A 230 8.41 8.75 12.54
C GLY A 230 9.30 9.96 12.87
N PHE A 231 8.72 11.08 13.30
CA PHE A 231 9.48 12.24 13.75
C PHE A 231 10.29 11.98 15.02
N ILE A 232 9.73 11.25 15.99
CA ILE A 232 10.43 10.90 17.24
C ILE A 232 11.65 10.03 16.91
N VAL A 233 11.46 8.95 16.13
CA VAL A 233 12.55 8.06 15.73
C VAL A 233 13.63 8.81 14.97
N ARG A 234 13.26 9.68 14.03
CA ARG A 234 14.21 10.54 13.31
C ARG A 234 15.04 11.40 14.27
N ASN A 235 14.40 12.05 15.24
CA ASN A 235 15.10 12.94 16.18
C ASN A 235 15.96 12.19 17.20
N MET A 236 15.66 10.91 17.47
CA MET A 236 16.50 10.05 18.34
C MET A 236 17.75 9.51 17.61
N LEU A 237 17.70 9.43 16.28
CA LEU A 237 18.78 8.89 15.45
C LEU A 237 19.64 10.00 14.76
N ALA A 238 19.24 11.26 14.90
CA ALA A 238 19.97 12.44 14.41
C ALA A 238 20.87 13.02 15.49
#